data_30e5422e263f91754ea2433d49682f52
#
_entry.id   30e5422e263f91754ea2433d49682f52
#
_cell.length_a   1.000
_cell.length_b   1.000
_cell.length_c   1.000
_cell.angle_alpha   90.00
_cell.angle_beta   90.00
_cell.angle_gamma   90.00
#
_symmetry.space_group_name_H-M   'P 1'
#
loop_
_entity.id
_entity.type
_entity.pdbx_description
1 polymer ?
#
loop_
_entity_poly.entity_id
_entity_poly.type
_entity_poly.pdbx_seq_one_letter_code
_entity_poly.pdbx_strand_id
1 'polypeptide(L)'
;MYKVIAKRLLNAIPLLFVISIISFLLIKLAPGDPVRNFVTPNMSPIDVERIRKSLGLDQPIYVQYFLWLKNILTGNFGYSLQNHRPVLELITERLPATIGLMGSSLLVSFVIAIPLGLFTGVKKNSFFDRFVNFISYVGISMPVFWFALLLIYLFSLKLNMLPSMGMRTVGQDSFLDIVQHGILPCMVLAFQNISVYMRYIRSSTIQQLEEDYVQIQYAYGASQKTVLFNHVLRNVLIPIITIFGLSIPSLVGGAFITETVFSWPGLGSLGVNAIFRFDYPIIMAITLLSSFMLILGNLIADILYGVVDPRIRMRG
;
A
#
# COMPACT_ATOMS: atom_id res chain seq x y z
N MET A 1 4.36 -25.39 -10.29
CA MET A 1 4.02 -24.42 -9.26
C MET A 1 5.08 -24.29 -8.19
N TYR A 2 5.46 -25.36 -7.44
CA TYR A 2 6.50 -25.28 -6.40
C TYR A 2 7.87 -24.76 -6.92
N LYS A 3 8.32 -25.20 -8.09
CA LYS A 3 9.58 -24.72 -8.69
C LYS A 3 9.54 -23.23 -9.02
N VAL A 4 8.41 -22.70 -9.48
CA VAL A 4 8.23 -21.28 -9.78
C VAL A 4 8.28 -20.46 -8.50
N ILE A 5 7.54 -20.88 -7.46
CA ILE A 5 7.56 -20.25 -6.15
C ILE A 5 8.97 -20.23 -5.55
N ALA A 6 9.65 -21.39 -5.55
CA ALA A 6 11.01 -21.49 -5.02
C ALA A 6 12.00 -20.59 -5.78
N LYS A 7 11.93 -20.55 -7.12
CA LYS A 7 12.76 -19.66 -7.95
C LYS A 7 12.48 -18.18 -7.66
N ARG A 8 11.21 -17.80 -7.45
CA ARG A 8 10.81 -16.44 -7.10
C ARG A 8 11.33 -16.04 -5.73
N LEU A 9 11.21 -16.92 -4.72
CA LEU A 9 11.76 -16.69 -3.38
C LEU A 9 13.28 -16.58 -3.41
N LEU A 10 13.98 -17.41 -4.19
CA LEU A 10 15.42 -17.30 -4.37
C LEU A 10 15.83 -15.97 -5.01
N ASN A 11 15.09 -15.51 -6.02
CA ASN A 11 15.35 -14.21 -6.66
C ASN A 11 14.99 -13.02 -5.75
N ALA A 12 14.13 -13.21 -4.77
CA ALA A 12 13.76 -12.18 -3.79
C ALA A 12 14.91 -11.87 -2.81
N ILE A 13 15.73 -12.88 -2.46
CA ILE A 13 16.83 -12.71 -1.50
C ILE A 13 17.84 -11.64 -1.95
N PRO A 14 18.42 -11.71 -3.18
CA PRO A 14 19.31 -10.66 -3.66
C PRO A 14 18.65 -9.27 -3.70
N LEU A 15 17.37 -9.22 -4.07
CA LEU A 15 16.63 -7.96 -4.13
C LEU A 15 16.48 -7.33 -2.74
N LEU A 16 16.05 -8.12 -1.74
CA LEU A 16 15.95 -7.65 -0.35
C LEU A 16 17.31 -7.22 0.19
N PHE A 17 18.37 -7.95 -0.15
CA PHE A 17 19.73 -7.61 0.24
C PHE A 17 20.16 -6.25 -0.33
N VAL A 18 19.94 -6.02 -1.63
CA VAL A 18 20.23 -4.72 -2.26
C VAL A 18 19.40 -3.59 -1.64
N ILE A 19 18.10 -3.81 -1.43
CA ILE A 19 17.22 -2.81 -0.78
C ILE A 19 17.72 -2.51 0.63
N SER A 20 18.11 -3.52 1.39
CA SER A 20 18.62 -3.32 2.76
C SER A 20 19.91 -2.50 2.79
N ILE A 21 20.84 -2.74 1.85
CA ILE A 21 22.06 -1.94 1.72
C ILE A 21 21.72 -0.49 1.37
N ILE A 22 20.89 -0.29 0.35
CA ILE A 22 20.51 1.07 -0.09
C ILE A 22 19.81 1.81 1.05
N SER A 23 18.84 1.19 1.72
CA SER A 23 18.14 1.79 2.86
C SER A 23 19.08 2.15 3.99
N PHE A 24 20.00 1.27 4.33
CA PHE A 24 21.00 1.53 5.37
C PHE A 24 21.93 2.70 5.00
N LEU A 25 22.43 2.73 3.75
CA LEU A 25 23.31 3.80 3.27
C LEU A 25 22.59 5.16 3.20
N LEU A 26 21.35 5.19 2.67
CA LEU A 26 20.57 6.43 2.60
C LEU A 26 20.35 7.05 3.99
N ILE A 27 20.10 6.22 5.00
CA ILE A 27 19.93 6.70 6.36
C ILE A 27 21.25 7.19 6.96
N LYS A 28 22.37 6.52 6.63
CA LYS A 28 23.69 6.99 7.07
C LYS A 28 24.11 8.31 6.42
N LEU A 29 23.60 8.59 5.22
CA LEU A 29 23.82 9.86 4.51
C LEU A 29 22.81 10.96 4.92
N ALA A 30 21.72 10.58 5.59
CA ALA A 30 20.70 11.53 6.03
C ALA A 30 21.28 12.50 7.09
N PRO A 31 20.91 13.78 7.03
CA PRO A 31 21.39 14.76 8.01
C PRO A 31 20.83 14.47 9.40
N GLY A 32 21.72 14.34 10.38
CA GLY A 32 21.37 14.11 11.77
C GLY A 32 22.30 13.07 12.43
N ASP A 33 22.71 13.33 13.65
CA ASP A 33 23.46 12.35 14.44
C ASP A 33 22.48 11.58 15.34
N PRO A 34 22.34 10.24 15.19
CA PRO A 34 21.47 9.43 16.03
C PRO A 34 21.74 9.60 17.54
N VAL A 35 22.98 9.94 17.90
CA VAL A 35 23.38 10.18 19.29
C VAL A 35 22.64 11.38 19.89
N ARG A 36 22.26 12.37 19.10
CA ARG A 36 21.54 13.57 19.59
C ARG A 36 20.26 13.27 20.36
N ASN A 37 19.58 12.19 20.01
CA ASN A 37 18.34 11.78 20.68
C ASN A 37 18.55 11.23 22.09
N PHE A 38 19.81 10.92 22.45
CA PHE A 38 20.20 10.39 23.75
C PHE A 38 21.00 11.41 24.58
N VAL A 39 21.37 12.56 23.98
CA VAL A 39 22.20 13.59 24.63
C VAL A 39 21.29 14.62 25.29
N THR A 40 21.52 14.82 26.59
CA THR A 40 20.92 15.97 27.31
C THR A 40 21.93 17.12 27.40
N PRO A 41 21.48 18.38 27.57
CA PRO A 41 22.37 19.54 27.62
C PRO A 41 23.47 19.46 28.67
N ASN A 42 23.30 18.64 29.71
CA ASN A 42 24.23 18.51 30.83
C ASN A 42 25.16 17.28 30.73
N MET A 43 25.13 16.54 29.63
CA MET A 43 26.01 15.38 29.44
C MET A 43 27.44 15.80 29.13
N SER A 44 28.39 15.06 29.74
CA SER A 44 29.79 15.25 29.41
C SER A 44 30.15 14.70 28.02
N PRO A 45 31.16 15.22 27.33
CA PRO A 45 31.65 14.67 26.07
C PRO A 45 32.02 13.16 26.17
N ILE A 46 32.47 12.73 27.35
CA ILE A 46 32.83 11.34 27.64
C ILE A 46 31.58 10.44 27.61
N ASP A 47 30.47 10.92 28.18
CA ASP A 47 29.21 10.16 28.18
C ASP A 47 28.59 10.07 26.79
N VAL A 48 28.68 11.13 26.00
CA VAL A 48 28.27 11.14 24.59
C VAL A 48 29.07 10.10 23.80
N GLU A 49 30.38 10.01 24.01
CA GLU A 49 31.22 9.04 23.32
C GLU A 49 30.94 7.60 23.79
N ARG A 50 30.58 7.38 25.07
CA ARG A 50 30.09 6.08 25.55
C ARG A 50 28.81 5.66 24.86
N ILE A 51 27.86 6.58 24.71
CA ILE A 51 26.61 6.33 23.97
C ILE A 51 26.94 5.97 22.51
N ARG A 52 27.82 6.70 21.85
CA ARG A 52 28.26 6.42 20.48
C ARG A 52 28.82 5.00 20.34
N LYS A 53 29.67 4.59 21.28
CA LYS A 53 30.24 3.23 21.32
C LYS A 53 29.19 2.16 21.64
N SER A 54 28.29 2.42 22.57
CA SER A 54 27.22 1.46 22.92
C SER A 54 26.26 1.22 21.76
N LEU A 55 26.07 2.21 20.90
CA LEU A 55 25.28 2.11 19.65
C LEU A 55 26.08 1.52 18.47
N GLY A 56 27.39 1.23 18.66
CA GLY A 56 28.27 0.70 17.63
C GLY A 56 28.54 1.68 16.50
N LEU A 57 28.33 2.98 16.71
CA LEU A 57 28.50 4.02 15.71
C LEU A 57 29.96 4.41 15.46
N ASP A 58 30.87 3.94 16.32
CA ASP A 58 32.33 4.04 16.19
C ASP A 58 32.92 2.99 15.24
N GLN A 59 32.15 1.94 14.91
CA GLN A 59 32.61 0.85 14.07
C GLN A 59 32.59 1.25 12.58
N PRO A 60 33.40 0.60 11.72
CA PRO A 60 33.33 0.76 10.28
C PRO A 60 31.92 0.50 9.74
N ILE A 61 31.51 1.23 8.70
CA ILE A 61 30.14 1.19 8.13
C ILE A 61 29.67 -0.23 7.77
N TYR A 62 30.56 -1.06 7.23
CA TYR A 62 30.24 -2.45 6.90
C TYR A 62 29.95 -3.30 8.14
N VAL A 63 30.68 -3.08 9.24
CA VAL A 63 30.43 -3.76 10.54
C VAL A 63 29.06 -3.36 11.08
N GLN A 64 28.74 -2.06 11.07
CA GLN A 64 27.44 -1.55 11.49
C GLN A 64 26.31 -2.16 10.67
N TYR A 65 26.47 -2.28 9.34
CA TYR A 65 25.49 -2.92 8.47
C TYR A 65 25.26 -4.38 8.81
N PHE A 66 26.32 -5.18 8.97
CA PHE A 66 26.17 -6.61 9.28
C PHE A 66 25.60 -6.85 10.67
N LEU A 67 25.95 -6.05 11.68
CA LEU A 67 25.34 -6.10 13.01
C LEU A 67 23.84 -5.77 12.96
N TRP A 68 23.48 -4.73 12.24
CA TRP A 68 22.09 -4.34 12.01
C TRP A 68 21.33 -5.44 11.27
N LEU A 69 21.86 -5.99 10.19
CA LEU A 69 21.23 -7.06 9.42
C LEU A 69 21.02 -8.32 10.28
N LYS A 70 22.02 -8.70 11.09
CA LYS A 70 21.90 -9.80 12.04
C LYS A 70 20.76 -9.58 13.03
N ASN A 71 20.64 -8.37 13.58
CA ASN A 71 19.56 -8.03 14.51
C ASN A 71 18.19 -8.13 13.83
N ILE A 72 18.04 -7.60 12.62
CA ILE A 72 16.78 -7.72 11.84
C ILE A 72 16.42 -9.19 11.62
N LEU A 73 17.37 -10.04 11.22
CA LEU A 73 17.11 -11.46 10.98
C LEU A 73 16.73 -12.24 12.24
N THR A 74 17.08 -11.74 13.43
CA THR A 74 16.65 -12.29 14.72
C THR A 74 15.36 -11.65 15.25
N GLY A 75 14.70 -10.79 14.47
CA GLY A 75 13.45 -10.11 14.86
C GLY A 75 13.65 -8.87 15.72
N ASN A 76 14.89 -8.46 15.96
CA ASN A 76 15.21 -7.26 16.71
C ASN A 76 15.37 -6.07 15.74
N PHE A 77 14.31 -5.28 15.60
CA PHE A 77 14.30 -4.04 14.77
C PHE A 77 14.85 -2.82 15.53
N GLY A 78 15.36 -3.01 16.75
CA GLY A 78 15.84 -1.95 17.61
C GLY A 78 14.72 -1.19 18.32
N TYR A 79 15.08 -0.02 18.84
CA TYR A 79 14.20 0.85 19.60
C TYR A 79 14.02 2.18 18.88
N SER A 80 12.83 2.75 18.98
CA SER A 80 12.55 4.11 18.53
C SER A 80 13.47 5.10 19.26
N LEU A 81 14.07 6.01 18.51
CA LEU A 81 14.93 7.07 19.07
C LEU A 81 14.15 8.15 19.81
N GLN A 82 12.81 8.19 19.65
CA GLN A 82 11.95 9.22 20.24
C GLN A 82 11.31 8.78 21.56
N ASN A 83 10.74 7.58 21.59
CA ASN A 83 9.97 7.10 22.72
C ASN A 83 10.59 5.88 23.42
N HIS A 84 11.75 5.42 22.91
CA HIS A 84 12.53 4.29 23.45
C HIS A 84 11.74 2.97 23.54
N ARG A 85 10.62 2.84 22.79
CA ARG A 85 9.85 1.59 22.69
C ARG A 85 10.40 0.71 21.59
N PRO A 86 10.26 -0.63 21.69
CA PRO A 86 10.61 -1.56 20.62
C PRO A 86 9.90 -1.20 19.32
N VAL A 87 10.64 -1.10 18.20
CA VAL A 87 10.08 -0.75 16.89
C VAL A 87 9.05 -1.77 16.43
N LEU A 88 9.29 -3.05 16.68
CA LEU A 88 8.34 -4.11 16.32
C LEU A 88 7.00 -3.94 17.02
N GLU A 89 6.99 -3.55 18.29
CA GLU A 89 5.77 -3.27 19.05
C GLU A 89 4.99 -2.11 18.46
N LEU A 90 5.66 -1.00 18.13
CA LEU A 90 5.04 0.16 17.48
C LEU A 90 4.43 -0.18 16.12
N ILE A 91 5.09 -1.04 15.35
CA ILE A 91 4.58 -1.52 14.05
C ILE A 91 3.36 -2.40 14.24
N THR A 92 3.42 -3.38 15.15
CA THR A 92 2.31 -4.32 15.37
C THR A 92 1.06 -3.65 15.94
N GLU A 93 1.20 -2.62 16.76
CA GLU A 93 0.09 -1.80 17.23
C GLU A 93 -0.62 -1.01 16.11
N ARG A 94 0.13 -0.54 15.10
CA ARG A 94 -0.39 0.31 14.03
C ARG A 94 -0.83 -0.47 12.78
N LEU A 95 -0.27 -1.64 12.59
CA LEU A 95 -0.51 -2.49 11.42
C LEU A 95 -2.01 -2.81 11.19
N PRO A 96 -2.82 -3.20 12.21
CA PRO A 96 -4.22 -3.50 12.01
C PRO A 96 -5.03 -2.30 11.48
N ALA A 97 -4.74 -1.08 11.96
CA ALA A 97 -5.41 0.13 11.51
C ALA A 97 -5.12 0.42 10.02
N THR A 98 -3.85 0.27 9.60
CA THR A 98 -3.47 0.43 8.19
C THR A 98 -4.10 -0.65 7.31
N ILE A 99 -3.98 -1.93 7.69
CA ILE A 99 -4.58 -3.04 6.92
C ILE A 99 -6.09 -2.88 6.79
N GLY A 100 -6.77 -2.49 7.87
CA GLY A 100 -8.21 -2.25 7.86
C GLY A 100 -8.61 -1.14 6.89
N LEU A 101 -7.92 0.01 6.93
CA LEU A 101 -8.20 1.13 6.06
C LEU A 101 -7.85 0.84 4.60
N MET A 102 -6.64 0.34 4.33
CA MET A 102 -6.18 0.06 2.97
C MET A 102 -6.94 -1.11 2.35
N GLY A 103 -7.19 -2.18 3.14
CA GLY A 103 -7.95 -3.34 2.70
C GLY A 103 -9.39 -3.00 2.34
N SER A 104 -10.08 -2.22 3.19
CA SER A 104 -11.43 -1.75 2.90
C SER A 104 -11.48 -0.84 1.66
N SER A 105 -10.52 0.07 1.51
CA SER A 105 -10.45 0.95 0.35
C SER A 105 -10.19 0.18 -0.96
N LEU A 106 -9.34 -0.83 -0.95
CA LEU A 106 -9.09 -1.72 -2.09
C LEU A 106 -10.34 -2.53 -2.44
N LEU A 107 -11.00 -3.12 -1.44
CA LEU A 107 -12.23 -3.88 -1.64
C LEU A 107 -13.30 -3.00 -2.30
N VAL A 108 -13.58 -1.81 -1.75
CA VAL A 108 -14.53 -0.84 -2.31
C VAL A 108 -14.14 -0.47 -3.73
N SER A 109 -12.84 -0.25 -3.96
CA SER A 109 -12.33 0.10 -5.29
C SER A 109 -12.62 -0.97 -6.33
N PHE A 110 -12.36 -2.24 -6.04
CA PHE A 110 -12.63 -3.33 -6.97
C PHE A 110 -14.12 -3.58 -7.19
N VAL A 111 -14.91 -3.52 -6.11
CA VAL A 111 -16.37 -3.70 -6.19
C VAL A 111 -17.02 -2.66 -7.10
N ILE A 112 -16.49 -1.43 -7.13
CA ILE A 112 -17.02 -0.34 -7.96
C ILE A 112 -16.34 -0.31 -9.34
N ALA A 113 -15.01 -0.44 -9.41
CA ALA A 113 -14.27 -0.29 -10.67
C ALA A 113 -14.55 -1.41 -11.67
N ILE A 114 -14.74 -2.66 -11.21
CA ILE A 114 -14.99 -3.78 -12.12
C ILE A 114 -16.31 -3.60 -12.87
N PRO A 115 -17.47 -3.41 -12.24
CA PRO A 115 -18.72 -3.18 -12.96
C PRO A 115 -18.69 -1.94 -13.84
N LEU A 116 -18.15 -0.82 -13.32
CA LEU A 116 -18.07 0.43 -14.09
C LEU A 116 -17.19 0.29 -15.33
N GLY A 117 -16.02 -0.34 -15.20
CA GLY A 117 -15.08 -0.54 -16.31
C GLY A 117 -15.65 -1.48 -17.37
N LEU A 118 -16.30 -2.59 -16.96
CA LEU A 118 -16.97 -3.50 -17.87
C LEU A 118 -18.11 -2.80 -18.62
N PHE A 119 -18.98 -2.10 -17.89
CA PHE A 119 -20.14 -1.43 -18.49
C PHE A 119 -19.74 -0.32 -19.45
N THR A 120 -18.76 0.51 -19.08
CA THR A 120 -18.23 1.59 -19.94
C THR A 120 -17.48 1.03 -21.16
N GLY A 121 -16.79 -0.12 -21.01
CA GLY A 121 -16.15 -0.82 -22.11
C GLY A 121 -17.15 -1.35 -23.14
N VAL A 122 -18.23 -1.98 -22.66
CA VAL A 122 -19.33 -2.50 -23.52
C VAL A 122 -20.06 -1.35 -24.24
N LYS A 123 -20.35 -0.26 -23.53
CA LYS A 123 -21.05 0.92 -24.07
C LYS A 123 -20.07 2.04 -24.47
N LYS A 124 -18.99 1.69 -25.16
CA LYS A 124 -17.97 2.61 -25.70
C LYS A 124 -18.63 3.81 -26.39
N ASN A 125 -18.13 5.02 -26.11
CA ASN A 125 -18.59 6.30 -26.65
C ASN A 125 -20.02 6.74 -26.25
N SER A 126 -20.71 6.03 -25.36
CA SER A 126 -21.97 6.49 -24.80
C SER A 126 -21.78 7.72 -23.91
N PHE A 127 -22.87 8.44 -23.60
CA PHE A 127 -22.85 9.57 -22.67
C PHE A 127 -22.32 9.10 -21.27
N PHE A 128 -22.79 7.96 -20.81
CA PHE A 128 -22.35 7.39 -19.52
C PHE A 128 -20.84 7.08 -19.52
N ASP A 129 -20.33 6.47 -20.60
CA ASP A 129 -18.90 6.21 -20.76
C ASP A 129 -18.06 7.50 -20.69
N ARG A 130 -18.48 8.55 -21.41
CA ARG A 130 -17.80 9.85 -21.38
C ARG A 130 -17.84 10.50 -20.00
N PHE A 131 -18.98 10.45 -19.33
CA PHE A 131 -19.16 11.01 -17.99
C PHE A 131 -18.28 10.29 -16.95
N VAL A 132 -18.30 8.96 -16.92
CA VAL A 132 -17.49 8.18 -15.98
C VAL A 132 -15.99 8.36 -16.25
N ASN A 133 -15.58 8.41 -17.52
CA ASN A 133 -14.19 8.74 -17.86
C ASN A 133 -13.80 10.14 -17.40
N PHE A 134 -14.66 11.14 -17.59
CA PHE A 134 -14.42 12.50 -17.11
C PHE A 134 -14.17 12.51 -15.60
N ILE A 135 -15.05 11.87 -14.81
CA ILE A 135 -14.87 11.74 -13.35
C ILE A 135 -13.56 11.02 -12.98
N SER A 136 -13.18 9.99 -13.74
CA SER A 136 -11.91 9.30 -13.54
C SER A 136 -10.70 10.18 -13.81
N TYR A 137 -10.73 11.03 -14.84
CA TYR A 137 -9.66 11.98 -15.08
C TYR A 137 -9.56 13.01 -13.96
N VAL A 138 -10.69 13.51 -13.46
CA VAL A 138 -10.73 14.39 -12.28
C VAL A 138 -10.09 13.68 -11.08
N GLY A 139 -10.46 12.41 -10.82
CA GLY A 139 -9.94 11.66 -9.68
C GLY A 139 -8.43 11.42 -9.74
N ILE A 140 -7.86 11.20 -10.93
CA ILE A 140 -6.40 11.02 -11.09
C ILE A 140 -5.66 12.37 -10.97
N SER A 141 -6.25 13.46 -11.45
CA SER A 141 -5.62 14.79 -11.47
C SER A 141 -5.71 15.50 -10.11
N MET A 142 -6.63 15.07 -9.25
CA MET A 142 -6.89 15.73 -7.97
C MET A 142 -5.86 15.32 -6.91
N PRO A 143 -5.16 16.26 -6.25
CA PRO A 143 -4.26 15.93 -5.17
C PRO A 143 -5.02 15.26 -4.00
N VAL A 144 -4.48 14.14 -3.51
CA VAL A 144 -5.10 13.32 -2.45
C VAL A 144 -5.44 14.16 -1.21
N PHE A 145 -4.49 14.97 -0.73
CA PHE A 145 -4.69 15.83 0.44
C PHE A 145 -5.80 16.86 0.25
N TRP A 146 -5.90 17.43 -0.98
CA TRP A 146 -6.93 18.41 -1.29
C TRP A 146 -8.32 17.77 -1.27
N PHE A 147 -8.46 16.60 -1.87
CA PHE A 147 -9.71 15.84 -1.85
C PHE A 147 -10.11 15.42 -0.43
N ALA A 148 -9.13 15.00 0.38
CA ALA A 148 -9.35 14.69 1.78
C ALA A 148 -9.90 15.90 2.56
N LEU A 149 -9.28 17.08 2.42
CA LEU A 149 -9.75 18.31 3.07
C LEU A 149 -11.13 18.74 2.58
N LEU A 150 -11.42 18.57 1.28
CA LEU A 150 -12.75 18.84 0.72
C LEU A 150 -13.82 17.96 1.35
N LEU A 151 -13.57 16.66 1.49
CA LEU A 151 -14.51 15.73 2.14
C LEU A 151 -14.70 16.05 3.62
N ILE A 152 -13.65 16.37 4.36
CA ILE A 152 -13.74 16.83 5.76
C ILE A 152 -14.60 18.08 5.82
N TYR A 153 -14.34 19.07 4.97
CA TYR A 153 -15.12 20.31 4.96
C TYR A 153 -16.60 20.06 4.71
N LEU A 154 -16.93 19.24 3.71
CA LEU A 154 -18.32 18.97 3.34
C LEU A 154 -19.03 18.10 4.37
N PHE A 155 -18.50 16.91 4.65
CA PHE A 155 -19.21 15.90 5.42
C PHE A 155 -19.06 16.07 6.94
N SER A 156 -17.93 16.62 7.39
CA SER A 156 -17.67 16.79 8.81
C SER A 156 -18.06 18.16 9.32
N LEU A 157 -17.61 19.25 8.65
CA LEU A 157 -17.80 20.60 9.15
C LEU A 157 -19.15 21.22 8.71
N LYS A 158 -19.56 21.01 7.45
CA LYS A 158 -20.81 21.60 6.93
C LYS A 158 -22.04 20.76 7.26
N LEU A 159 -21.96 19.45 7.02
CA LEU A 159 -23.10 18.54 7.17
C LEU A 159 -23.15 17.86 8.55
N ASN A 160 -22.08 17.89 9.33
CA ASN A 160 -21.95 17.21 10.63
C ASN A 160 -22.38 15.73 10.60
N MET A 161 -22.08 15.02 9.48
CA MET A 161 -22.49 13.64 9.28
C MET A 161 -21.43 12.62 9.70
N LEU A 162 -20.15 12.95 9.54
CA LEU A 162 -19.03 12.04 9.74
C LEU A 162 -17.90 12.71 10.54
N PRO A 163 -17.15 11.94 11.33
CA PRO A 163 -16.00 12.45 12.07
C PRO A 163 -14.92 13.00 11.13
N SER A 164 -14.22 14.07 11.57
CA SER A 164 -13.16 14.70 10.75
C SER A 164 -11.81 14.01 10.86
N MET A 165 -11.50 13.39 12.01
CA MET A 165 -10.17 12.82 12.28
C MET A 165 -10.22 11.75 13.38
N GLY A 166 -9.13 11.00 13.50
CA GLY A 166 -8.99 9.91 14.45
C GLY A 166 -9.58 8.60 13.94
N MET A 167 -9.43 7.55 14.70
CA MET A 167 -9.99 6.22 14.41
C MET A 167 -11.20 5.90 15.28
N ARG A 168 -11.36 6.60 16.41
CA ARG A 168 -12.42 6.39 17.40
C ARG A 168 -12.77 7.68 18.11
N THR A 169 -14.01 7.76 18.57
CA THR A 169 -14.45 8.79 19.52
C THR A 169 -13.91 8.45 20.90
N VAL A 170 -13.39 9.44 21.60
CA VAL A 170 -12.85 9.24 22.97
C VAL A 170 -13.94 8.68 23.89
N GLY A 171 -13.64 7.53 24.52
CA GLY A 171 -14.57 6.84 25.41
C GLY A 171 -15.58 5.91 24.72
N GLN A 172 -15.49 5.72 23.40
CA GLN A 172 -16.32 4.75 22.67
C GLN A 172 -15.46 3.62 22.09
N ASP A 173 -15.76 2.38 22.46
CA ASP A 173 -15.11 1.16 21.95
C ASP A 173 -16.08 0.36 21.06
N SER A 174 -16.71 1.03 20.08
CA SER A 174 -17.64 0.41 19.14
C SER A 174 -16.96 0.17 17.77
N PHE A 175 -17.21 -1.00 17.17
CA PHE A 175 -16.81 -1.26 15.79
C PHE A 175 -17.50 -0.28 14.81
N LEU A 176 -18.75 0.09 15.07
CA LEU A 176 -19.48 1.04 14.23
C LEU A 176 -18.82 2.43 14.25
N ASP A 177 -18.30 2.87 15.40
CA ASP A 177 -17.55 4.12 15.52
C ASP A 177 -16.28 4.12 14.67
N ILE A 178 -15.52 2.99 14.67
CA ILE A 178 -14.35 2.82 13.78
C ILE A 178 -14.75 2.91 12.30
N VAL A 179 -15.88 2.28 11.93
CA VAL A 179 -16.39 2.34 10.56
C VAL A 179 -16.73 3.77 10.17
N GLN A 180 -17.42 4.52 11.03
CA GLN A 180 -17.77 5.91 10.77
C GLN A 180 -16.54 6.80 10.56
N HIS A 181 -15.50 6.64 11.39
CA HIS A 181 -14.23 7.35 11.23
C HIS A 181 -13.47 6.91 9.97
N GLY A 182 -13.63 5.66 9.55
CA GLY A 182 -12.99 5.09 8.36
C GLY A 182 -13.63 5.48 7.03
N ILE A 183 -14.90 5.96 7.01
CA ILE A 183 -15.61 6.27 5.75
C ILE A 183 -14.87 7.30 4.92
N LEU A 184 -14.57 8.48 5.47
CA LEU A 184 -13.93 9.56 4.72
C LEU A 184 -12.53 9.18 4.20
N PRO A 185 -11.60 8.67 5.00
CA PRO A 185 -10.30 8.26 4.50
C PRO A 185 -10.41 7.09 3.50
N CYS A 186 -11.34 6.14 3.70
CA CYS A 186 -11.62 5.07 2.76
C CYS A 186 -12.13 5.63 1.41
N MET A 187 -13.04 6.59 1.42
CA MET A 187 -13.55 7.26 0.21
C MET A 187 -12.44 7.95 -0.58
N VAL A 188 -11.51 8.64 0.11
CA VAL A 188 -10.37 9.30 -0.54
C VAL A 188 -9.50 8.29 -1.29
N LEU A 189 -9.11 7.22 -0.60
CA LEU A 189 -8.27 6.16 -1.18
C LEU A 189 -8.99 5.39 -2.28
N ALA A 190 -10.25 5.03 -2.04
CA ALA A 190 -11.06 4.29 -2.99
C ALA A 190 -11.31 5.09 -4.27
N PHE A 191 -11.62 6.37 -4.18
CA PHE A 191 -11.90 7.21 -5.35
C PHE A 191 -10.72 7.28 -6.30
N GLN A 192 -9.51 7.45 -5.76
CA GLN A 192 -8.29 7.46 -6.56
C GLN A 192 -8.04 6.10 -7.24
N ASN A 193 -8.15 5.01 -6.48
CA ASN A 193 -7.99 3.66 -6.99
C ASN A 193 -9.05 3.30 -8.05
N ILE A 194 -10.32 3.64 -7.80
CA ILE A 194 -11.43 3.43 -8.76
C ILE A 194 -11.11 4.13 -10.08
N SER A 195 -10.62 5.37 -10.01
CA SER A 195 -10.29 6.18 -11.19
C SER A 195 -9.22 5.52 -12.07
N VAL A 196 -8.23 4.88 -11.44
CA VAL A 196 -7.19 4.14 -12.16
C VAL A 196 -7.70 2.79 -12.66
N TYR A 197 -8.28 1.97 -11.78
CA TYR A 197 -8.65 0.59 -12.09
C TYR A 197 -9.76 0.51 -13.13
N MET A 198 -10.77 1.36 -13.02
CA MET A 198 -11.87 1.42 -13.98
C MET A 198 -11.36 1.66 -15.42
N ARG A 199 -10.39 2.54 -15.61
CA ARG A 199 -9.81 2.83 -16.93
C ARG A 199 -9.05 1.61 -17.48
N TYR A 200 -8.29 0.89 -16.67
CA TYR A 200 -7.62 -0.35 -17.07
C TYR A 200 -8.65 -1.41 -17.48
N ILE A 201 -9.69 -1.59 -16.66
CA ILE A 201 -10.75 -2.57 -16.93
C ILE A 201 -11.51 -2.21 -18.20
N ARG A 202 -11.87 -0.93 -18.38
CA ARG A 202 -12.51 -0.43 -19.59
C ARG A 202 -11.68 -0.71 -20.83
N SER A 203 -10.40 -0.32 -20.83
CA SER A 203 -9.51 -0.52 -21.96
C SER A 203 -9.36 -2.01 -22.31
N SER A 204 -9.15 -2.85 -21.31
CA SER A 204 -9.07 -4.30 -21.48
C SER A 204 -10.38 -4.89 -21.99
N THR A 205 -11.54 -4.41 -21.50
CA THR A 205 -12.85 -4.87 -21.97
C THR A 205 -13.05 -4.53 -23.44
N ILE A 206 -12.72 -3.31 -23.88
CA ILE A 206 -12.83 -2.91 -25.29
C ILE A 206 -11.95 -3.83 -26.15
N GLN A 207 -10.69 -4.03 -25.77
CA GLN A 207 -9.77 -4.89 -26.49
C GLN A 207 -10.31 -6.33 -26.60
N GLN A 208 -10.78 -6.90 -25.50
CA GLN A 208 -11.30 -8.27 -25.48
C GLN A 208 -12.58 -8.45 -26.32
N LEU A 209 -13.43 -7.40 -26.42
CA LEU A 209 -14.64 -7.44 -27.24
C LEU A 209 -14.33 -7.42 -28.75
N GLU A 210 -13.17 -6.94 -29.15
CA GLU A 210 -12.69 -6.89 -30.54
C GLU A 210 -12.00 -8.21 -30.97
N GLU A 211 -11.72 -9.16 -30.04
CA GLU A 211 -11.04 -10.42 -30.31
C GLU A 211 -11.93 -11.44 -31.07
N ASP A 212 -11.31 -12.25 -31.92
CA ASP A 212 -11.99 -13.25 -32.75
C ASP A 212 -12.84 -14.25 -31.96
N TYR A 213 -12.37 -14.67 -30.78
CA TYR A 213 -13.12 -15.62 -29.97
C TYR A 213 -14.47 -15.08 -29.51
N VAL A 214 -14.59 -13.75 -29.33
CA VAL A 214 -15.85 -13.09 -28.98
C VAL A 214 -16.80 -13.09 -30.18
N GLN A 215 -16.29 -12.79 -31.38
CA GLN A 215 -17.09 -12.84 -32.61
C GLN A 215 -17.63 -14.23 -32.90
N ILE A 216 -16.79 -15.26 -32.67
CA ILE A 216 -17.20 -16.67 -32.78
C ILE A 216 -18.34 -16.97 -31.80
N GLN A 217 -18.28 -16.54 -30.54
CA GLN A 217 -19.36 -16.75 -29.57
C GLN A 217 -20.68 -16.11 -30.01
N TYR A 218 -20.63 -14.90 -30.56
CA TYR A 218 -21.82 -14.24 -31.11
C TYR A 218 -22.38 -15.01 -32.32
N ALA A 219 -21.51 -15.52 -33.21
CA ALA A 219 -21.93 -16.33 -34.33
C ALA A 219 -22.64 -17.62 -33.92
N TYR A 220 -22.27 -18.22 -32.76
CA TYR A 220 -22.97 -19.36 -32.14
C TYR A 220 -24.22 -18.96 -31.36
N GLY A 221 -24.65 -17.70 -31.40
CA GLY A 221 -25.89 -17.21 -30.76
C GLY A 221 -25.74 -16.91 -29.25
N ALA A 222 -24.54 -16.81 -28.72
CA ALA A 222 -24.36 -16.48 -27.32
C ALA A 222 -24.84 -15.03 -27.02
N SER A 223 -25.57 -14.87 -25.89
CA SER A 223 -26.05 -13.55 -25.48
C SER A 223 -24.87 -12.66 -25.02
N GLN A 224 -25.04 -11.33 -25.13
CA GLN A 224 -24.03 -10.37 -24.67
C GLN A 224 -23.62 -10.57 -23.21
N LYS A 225 -24.58 -10.91 -22.33
CA LYS A 225 -24.29 -11.22 -20.93
C LYS A 225 -23.41 -12.46 -20.78
N THR A 226 -23.71 -13.52 -21.51
CA THR A 226 -22.92 -14.76 -21.49
C THR A 226 -21.49 -14.51 -21.97
N VAL A 227 -21.33 -13.78 -23.08
CA VAL A 227 -20.02 -13.43 -23.64
C VAL A 227 -19.24 -12.60 -22.60
N LEU A 228 -19.88 -11.57 -22.03
CA LEU A 228 -19.21 -10.66 -21.10
C LEU A 228 -18.74 -11.39 -19.82
N PHE A 229 -19.63 -12.13 -19.14
CA PHE A 229 -19.30 -12.71 -17.83
C PHE A 229 -18.52 -14.02 -17.92
N ASN A 230 -18.75 -14.85 -18.93
CA ASN A 230 -18.09 -16.16 -19.01
C ASN A 230 -16.79 -16.14 -19.79
N HIS A 231 -16.62 -15.21 -20.73
CA HIS A 231 -15.46 -15.16 -21.63
C HIS A 231 -14.62 -13.89 -21.45
N VAL A 232 -15.21 -12.70 -21.58
CA VAL A 232 -14.48 -11.42 -21.52
C VAL A 232 -13.98 -11.13 -20.12
N LEU A 233 -14.83 -11.23 -19.10
CA LEU A 233 -14.46 -10.91 -17.70
C LEU A 233 -13.23 -11.71 -17.25
N ARG A 234 -13.16 -12.99 -17.58
CA ARG A 234 -12.04 -13.84 -17.20
C ARG A 234 -10.71 -13.31 -17.72
N ASN A 235 -10.67 -12.86 -18.97
CA ASN A 235 -9.46 -12.30 -19.57
C ASN A 235 -9.16 -10.88 -19.03
N VAL A 236 -10.19 -10.09 -18.78
CA VAL A 236 -10.08 -8.75 -18.15
C VAL A 236 -9.56 -8.84 -16.72
N LEU A 237 -9.82 -9.93 -15.98
CA LEU A 237 -9.30 -10.12 -14.62
C LEU A 237 -7.78 -10.31 -14.58
N ILE A 238 -7.13 -10.76 -15.65
CA ILE A 238 -5.67 -10.97 -15.67
C ILE A 238 -4.88 -9.69 -15.34
N PRO A 239 -5.09 -8.55 -16.03
CA PRO A 239 -4.45 -7.28 -15.64
C PRO A 239 -4.81 -6.81 -14.22
N ILE A 240 -6.05 -7.09 -13.78
CA ILE A 240 -6.52 -6.71 -12.44
C ILE A 240 -5.73 -7.44 -11.35
N ILE A 241 -5.40 -8.72 -11.56
CA ILE A 241 -4.57 -9.50 -10.63
C ILE A 241 -3.19 -8.86 -10.48
N THR A 242 -2.60 -8.38 -11.58
CA THR A 242 -1.33 -7.63 -11.51
C THR A 242 -1.45 -6.41 -10.62
N ILE A 243 -2.47 -5.60 -10.87
CA ILE A 243 -2.73 -4.36 -10.12
C ILE A 243 -2.97 -4.68 -8.64
N PHE A 244 -3.73 -5.75 -8.35
CA PHE A 244 -3.94 -6.21 -6.98
C PHE A 244 -2.63 -6.59 -6.30
N GLY A 245 -1.78 -7.40 -6.95
CA GLY A 245 -0.47 -7.78 -6.41
C GLY A 245 0.42 -6.56 -6.12
N LEU A 246 0.44 -5.58 -7.03
CA LEU A 246 1.18 -4.33 -6.87
C LEU A 246 0.58 -3.41 -5.77
N SER A 247 -0.67 -3.63 -5.36
CA SER A 247 -1.31 -2.87 -4.27
C SER A 247 -1.02 -3.45 -2.87
N ILE A 248 -0.54 -4.70 -2.77
CA ILE A 248 -0.26 -5.35 -1.48
C ILE A 248 0.77 -4.61 -0.62
N PRO A 249 1.86 -4.04 -1.17
CA PRO A 249 2.81 -3.26 -0.37
C PRO A 249 2.15 -2.09 0.37
N SER A 250 1.15 -1.47 -0.25
CA SER A 250 0.44 -0.34 0.37
C SER A 250 -0.37 -0.74 1.60
N LEU A 251 -0.77 -2.02 1.71
CA LEU A 251 -1.44 -2.56 2.92
C LEU A 251 -0.55 -2.48 4.17
N VAL A 252 0.75 -2.35 3.99
CA VAL A 252 1.73 -2.27 5.08
C VAL A 252 2.47 -0.94 5.05
N GLY A 253 2.86 -0.44 3.85
CA GLY A 253 3.46 0.88 3.71
C GLY A 253 2.54 2.00 4.17
N GLY A 254 1.23 1.77 4.10
CA GLY A 254 0.20 2.73 4.49
C GLY A 254 -0.03 3.85 3.47
N ALA A 255 -1.06 4.63 3.74
CA ALA A 255 -1.39 5.82 2.98
C ALA A 255 -0.89 7.06 3.72
N PHE A 256 0.40 7.36 3.62
CA PHE A 256 1.09 8.42 4.38
C PHE A 256 0.28 9.73 4.47
N ILE A 257 -0.16 10.25 3.33
CA ILE A 257 -0.91 11.52 3.28
C ILE A 257 -2.28 11.38 3.91
N THR A 258 -3.05 10.36 3.52
CA THR A 258 -4.41 10.17 4.02
C THR A 258 -4.43 9.89 5.51
N GLU A 259 -3.57 9.00 6.00
CA GLU A 259 -3.47 8.69 7.42
C GLU A 259 -3.08 9.93 8.24
N THR A 260 -2.18 10.78 7.71
CA THR A 260 -1.76 12.01 8.38
C THR A 260 -2.90 13.03 8.41
N VAL A 261 -3.58 13.28 7.28
CA VAL A 261 -4.67 14.28 7.20
C VAL A 261 -5.83 13.90 8.11
N PHE A 262 -6.21 12.62 8.13
CA PHE A 262 -7.29 12.14 8.99
C PHE A 262 -6.85 11.76 10.41
N SER A 263 -5.57 11.96 10.77
CA SER A 263 -4.99 11.51 12.05
C SER A 263 -5.29 10.05 12.35
N TRP A 264 -5.33 9.21 11.29
CA TRP A 264 -5.54 7.78 11.40
C TRP A 264 -4.29 7.10 11.96
N PRO A 265 -4.41 6.29 13.05
CA PRO A 265 -3.25 5.76 13.75
C PRO A 265 -2.61 4.56 13.03
N GLY A 266 -2.19 4.75 11.78
CA GLY A 266 -1.59 3.69 10.95
C GLY A 266 -0.07 3.78 10.83
N LEU A 267 0.50 2.86 10.02
CA LEU A 267 1.93 2.78 9.73
C LEU A 267 2.42 3.95 8.86
N GLY A 268 1.55 4.46 7.97
CA GLY A 268 1.88 5.64 7.17
C GLY A 268 2.09 6.86 8.04
N SER A 269 1.19 7.13 8.97
CA SER A 269 1.33 8.24 9.94
C SER A 269 2.54 8.04 10.86
N LEU A 270 2.83 6.80 11.28
CA LEU A 270 4.03 6.46 12.05
C LEU A 270 5.29 6.79 11.24
N GLY A 271 5.34 6.38 9.96
CA GLY A 271 6.46 6.65 9.05
C GLY A 271 6.70 8.13 8.82
N VAL A 272 5.64 8.93 8.57
CA VAL A 272 5.75 10.38 8.42
C VAL A 272 6.32 11.02 9.69
N ASN A 273 5.80 10.67 10.86
CA ASN A 273 6.32 11.16 12.13
C ASN A 273 7.78 10.76 12.35
N ALA A 274 8.15 9.53 12.00
CA ALA A 274 9.52 9.06 12.09
C ALA A 274 10.48 9.85 11.18
N ILE A 275 10.06 10.18 9.96
CA ILE A 275 10.85 11.00 9.02
C ILE A 275 11.11 12.39 9.60
N PHE A 276 10.07 13.09 10.06
CA PHE A 276 10.22 14.44 10.61
C PHE A 276 11.03 14.49 11.91
N ARG A 277 11.08 13.38 12.65
CA ARG A 277 11.80 13.25 13.92
C ARG A 277 13.13 12.53 13.81
N PHE A 278 13.54 12.15 12.59
CA PHE A 278 14.79 11.40 12.35
C PHE A 278 14.87 10.08 13.11
N ASP A 279 13.73 9.39 13.27
CA ASP A 279 13.65 8.08 13.93
C ASP A 279 14.01 6.97 12.93
N TYR A 280 15.30 6.83 12.68
CA TYR A 280 15.83 5.93 11.66
C TYR A 280 15.44 4.46 11.84
N PRO A 281 15.43 3.87 13.06
CA PRO A 281 15.01 2.49 13.23
C PRO A 281 13.58 2.23 12.72
N ILE A 282 12.63 3.13 12.97
CA ILE A 282 11.26 3.03 12.45
C ILE A 282 11.24 3.14 10.93
N ILE A 283 11.96 4.13 10.35
CA ILE A 283 12.01 4.34 8.90
C ILE A 283 12.54 3.08 8.21
N MET A 284 13.65 2.51 8.71
CA MET A 284 14.25 1.29 8.16
C MET A 284 13.30 0.10 8.25
N ALA A 285 12.66 -0.10 9.40
CA ALA A 285 11.75 -1.19 9.62
C ALA A 285 10.54 -1.13 8.67
N ILE A 286 9.90 0.03 8.53
CA ILE A 286 8.77 0.23 7.60
C ILE A 286 9.21 0.01 6.15
N THR A 287 10.39 0.51 5.74
CA THR A 287 10.92 0.33 4.40
C THR A 287 11.18 -1.13 4.07
N LEU A 288 11.83 -1.88 4.98
CA LEU A 288 12.07 -3.31 4.79
C LEU A 288 10.77 -4.11 4.76
N LEU A 289 9.84 -3.81 5.66
CA LEU A 289 8.55 -4.48 5.71
C LEU A 289 7.74 -4.24 4.44
N SER A 290 7.70 -3.01 3.93
CA SER A 290 7.06 -2.66 2.66
C SER A 290 7.71 -3.38 1.47
N SER A 291 9.04 -3.48 1.47
CA SER A 291 9.79 -4.20 0.43
C SER A 291 9.52 -5.71 0.46
N PHE A 292 9.45 -6.28 1.65
CA PHE A 292 9.06 -7.69 1.82
C PHE A 292 7.63 -7.94 1.35
N MET A 293 6.70 -7.03 1.66
CA MET A 293 5.32 -7.11 1.19
C MET A 293 5.19 -6.94 -0.33
N LEU A 294 6.08 -6.17 -0.97
CA LEU A 294 6.13 -6.10 -2.43
C LEU A 294 6.45 -7.46 -3.05
N ILE A 295 7.40 -8.17 -2.48
CA ILE A 295 7.76 -9.51 -2.93
C ILE A 295 6.61 -10.49 -2.72
N LEU A 296 5.98 -10.46 -1.55
CA LEU A 296 4.81 -11.28 -1.25
C LEU A 296 3.64 -10.94 -2.19
N GLY A 297 3.41 -9.66 -2.47
CA GLY A 297 2.37 -9.21 -3.40
C GLY A 297 2.58 -9.76 -4.80
N ASN A 298 3.79 -9.68 -5.32
CA ASN A 298 4.13 -10.25 -6.60
C ASN A 298 3.98 -11.77 -6.63
N LEU A 299 4.36 -12.46 -5.54
CA LEU A 299 4.19 -13.90 -5.42
C LEU A 299 2.70 -14.29 -5.40
N ILE A 300 1.87 -13.56 -4.68
CA ILE A 300 0.42 -13.75 -4.64
C ILE A 300 -0.18 -13.52 -6.03
N ALA A 301 0.23 -12.47 -6.75
CA ALA A 301 -0.19 -12.21 -8.12
C ALA A 301 0.15 -13.40 -9.05
N ASP A 302 1.37 -13.93 -8.95
CA ASP A 302 1.80 -15.09 -9.76
C ASP A 302 0.97 -16.36 -9.47
N ILE A 303 0.62 -16.59 -8.21
CA ILE A 303 -0.26 -17.70 -7.82
C ILE A 303 -1.66 -17.51 -8.42
N LEU A 304 -2.21 -16.30 -8.30
CA LEU A 304 -3.53 -15.96 -8.84
C LEU A 304 -3.58 -16.07 -10.37
N TYR A 305 -2.51 -15.68 -11.07
CA TYR A 305 -2.39 -15.93 -12.51
C TYR A 305 -2.54 -17.42 -12.86
N GLY A 306 -1.85 -18.29 -12.12
CA GLY A 306 -1.94 -19.74 -12.33
C GLY A 306 -3.33 -20.33 -12.03
N VAL A 307 -4.16 -19.63 -11.25
CA VAL A 307 -5.56 -19.99 -10.98
C VAL A 307 -6.49 -19.52 -12.10
N VAL A 308 -6.31 -18.28 -12.58
CA VAL A 308 -7.17 -17.66 -13.59
C VAL A 308 -6.87 -18.19 -15.00
N ASP A 309 -5.57 -18.38 -15.33
CA ASP A 309 -5.15 -18.93 -16.61
C ASP A 309 -4.26 -20.18 -16.44
N PRO A 310 -4.86 -21.39 -16.54
CA PRO A 310 -4.10 -22.65 -16.44
C PRO A 310 -3.02 -22.83 -17.53
N ARG A 311 -3.08 -22.08 -18.66
CA ARG A 311 -2.09 -22.18 -19.76
C ARG A 311 -0.74 -21.61 -19.36
N ILE A 312 -0.71 -20.64 -18.44
CA ILE A 312 0.53 -20.08 -17.87
C ILE A 312 1.26 -21.14 -17.04
N ARG A 313 0.53 -22.10 -16.45
CA ARG A 313 1.09 -23.24 -15.69
C ARG A 313 2.02 -24.15 -16.49
N MET A 314 1.85 -24.20 -17.81
CA MET A 314 2.59 -25.15 -18.69
C MET A 314 3.86 -24.53 -19.29
N ARG A 315 4.13 -23.23 -19.11
CA ARG A 315 5.30 -22.55 -19.67
C ARG A 315 6.44 -22.26 -18.66
N GLY A 316 6.31 -22.69 -17.43
CA GLY A 316 7.31 -22.61 -16.35
C GLY A 316 7.60 -23.98 -15.76
#